data_09be84654badf2cf0a0a4a41667c5036
#
_entry.id   09be84654badf2cf0a0a4a41667c5036
#
_cell.length_a   1.000
_cell.length_b   1.000
_cell.length_c   1.000
_cell.angle_alpha   90.00
_cell.angle_beta   90.00
_cell.angle_gamma   90.00
#
_symmetry.space_group_name_H-M   'P 1'
#
loop_
_entity.id
_entity.type
_entity.pdbx_description
1 polymer ?
#
loop_
_entity_poly.entity_id
_entity_poly.type
_entity_poly.pdbx_seq_one_letter_code
_entity_poly.pdbx_strand_id
1 'polypeptide(L)'
;MPAGPALRRVLAVLALSLPLAAAPPARACDIALMLAVDVSGSVDSYEYALQLQGIANALRDEDVRAALLQGQVALAVMQWSGAMEQTVSVPFTRLTEPAEVAQLAARIGTLPRAHSGGNTAVGEAIAVAAEQFRQVRDCAHWVIDISGDGDENESYTLATERRAAYARGITINGLAIEAAGTGQPITNFYRRNVVTPGGFVITAHQHSDFARAMRQKMLRELIPPMALTPAPRESQLAALPGFLHLHPR
;
A
#
# COMPACT_ATOMS: atom_id res chain seq x y z
N MET A 1 85.15 -5.25 -33.92
CA MET A 1 84.00 -6.12 -33.58
C MET A 1 82.93 -5.24 -33.03
N PRO A 2 81.74 -5.04 -33.71
CA PRO A 2 80.71 -4.16 -33.22
C PRO A 2 79.66 -4.98 -32.45
N ALA A 3 79.22 -4.44 -31.30
CA ALA A 3 78.19 -4.97 -30.44
C ALA A 3 76.79 -4.67 -31.05
N GLY A 4 75.92 -5.69 -31.14
CA GLY A 4 74.56 -5.59 -31.65
C GLY A 4 73.56 -4.98 -30.64
N PRO A 5 72.53 -4.32 -31.11
CA PRO A 5 71.54 -3.70 -30.22
C PRO A 5 70.54 -4.69 -29.61
N ALA A 6 70.36 -4.62 -28.30
CA ALA A 6 69.36 -5.36 -27.54
C ALA A 6 67.97 -4.85 -27.83
N LEU A 7 67.10 -5.73 -28.33
CA LEU A 7 65.70 -5.47 -28.62
C LEU A 7 64.86 -5.52 -27.32
N ARG A 8 64.43 -4.37 -26.74
CA ARG A 8 63.54 -4.26 -25.62
C ARG A 8 62.08 -4.52 -26.10
N ARG A 9 61.54 -5.67 -25.74
CA ARG A 9 60.12 -5.96 -25.92
C ARG A 9 59.33 -5.20 -24.85
N VAL A 10 58.55 -4.19 -25.27
CA VAL A 10 57.55 -3.51 -24.43
C VAL A 10 56.30 -4.34 -24.48
N LEU A 11 55.94 -4.99 -23.35
CA LEU A 11 54.61 -5.62 -23.16
C LEU A 11 53.61 -4.53 -22.80
N ALA A 12 52.74 -4.20 -23.74
CA ALA A 12 51.56 -3.35 -23.46
C ALA A 12 50.49 -4.18 -22.75
N VAL A 13 50.29 -3.92 -21.46
CA VAL A 13 49.16 -4.49 -20.69
C VAL A 13 47.93 -3.69 -21.00
N LEU A 14 47.03 -4.26 -21.79
CA LEU A 14 45.72 -3.70 -22.10
C LEU A 14 44.82 -3.91 -20.89
N ALA A 15 44.61 -2.90 -20.03
CA ALA A 15 43.69 -2.94 -18.92
C ALA A 15 42.24 -2.86 -19.46
N LEU A 16 41.54 -3.99 -19.47
CA LEU A 16 40.12 -4.09 -19.83
C LEU A 16 39.29 -3.53 -18.68
N SER A 17 38.90 -2.27 -18.74
CA SER A 17 37.97 -1.65 -17.79
C SER A 17 36.54 -2.11 -18.10
N LEU A 18 36.04 -3.11 -17.38
CA LEU A 18 34.59 -3.44 -17.39
C LEU A 18 33.83 -2.28 -16.72
N PRO A 19 32.76 -1.77 -17.35
CA PRO A 19 31.89 -0.81 -16.69
C PRO A 19 31.18 -1.55 -15.53
N LEU A 20 31.38 -1.04 -14.31
CA LEU A 20 30.63 -1.48 -13.13
C LEU A 20 29.20 -0.98 -13.30
N ALA A 21 28.29 -1.86 -13.76
CA ALA A 21 26.88 -1.53 -13.83
C ALA A 21 26.40 -1.24 -12.39
N ALA A 22 26.04 0.02 -12.13
CA ALA A 22 25.47 0.40 -10.84
C ALA A 22 24.17 -0.41 -10.66
N ALA A 23 24.13 -1.30 -9.66
CA ALA A 23 22.91 -1.97 -9.26
C ALA A 23 21.87 -0.90 -8.89
N PRO A 24 20.60 -1.03 -9.33
CA PRO A 24 19.55 -0.11 -8.90
C PRO A 24 19.53 -0.10 -7.36
N PRO A 25 19.30 1.08 -6.74
CA PRO A 25 19.24 1.15 -5.30
C PRO A 25 18.22 0.13 -4.79
N ALA A 26 18.64 -0.73 -3.87
CA ALA A 26 17.75 -1.66 -3.21
C ALA A 26 16.63 -0.83 -2.55
N ARG A 27 15.38 -1.04 -2.94
CA ARG A 27 14.24 -0.35 -2.33
C ARG A 27 14.16 -0.78 -0.88
N ALA A 28 14.27 0.19 0.00
CA ALA A 28 14.25 -0.06 1.44
C ALA A 28 12.84 -0.31 1.98
N CYS A 29 11.78 -0.24 1.12
CA CYS A 29 10.37 -0.38 1.50
C CYS A 29 9.52 -0.57 0.23
N ASP A 30 8.79 -1.66 0.17
CA ASP A 30 7.89 -1.89 -0.96
C ASP A 30 6.61 -1.07 -0.83
N ILE A 31 6.00 -1.08 0.35
CA ILE A 31 4.70 -0.45 0.60
C ILE A 31 4.74 0.39 1.88
N ALA A 32 4.24 1.62 1.80
CA ALA A 32 3.78 2.37 2.96
C ALA A 32 2.25 2.22 3.05
N LEU A 33 1.76 1.60 4.12
CA LEU A 33 0.35 1.31 4.36
C LEU A 33 -0.18 2.14 5.53
N MET A 34 -1.12 3.05 5.25
CA MET A 34 -1.85 3.82 6.25
C MET A 34 -3.21 3.16 6.48
N LEU A 35 -3.42 2.58 7.67
CA LEU A 35 -4.73 2.11 8.10
C LEU A 35 -5.51 3.29 8.70
N ALA A 36 -6.50 3.78 7.98
CA ALA A 36 -7.39 4.86 8.43
C ALA A 36 -8.70 4.26 8.94
N VAL A 37 -8.86 4.23 10.27
CA VAL A 37 -9.94 3.54 10.98
C VAL A 37 -11.01 4.53 11.40
N ASP A 38 -12.24 4.29 10.98
CA ASP A 38 -13.42 5.05 11.37
C ASP A 38 -13.73 4.85 12.86
N VAL A 39 -13.86 5.97 13.55
CA VAL A 39 -14.30 6.03 14.95
C VAL A 39 -15.44 7.04 15.13
N SER A 40 -16.21 7.29 14.07
CA SER A 40 -17.35 8.20 14.06
C SER A 40 -18.50 7.73 14.96
N GLY A 41 -19.55 8.53 15.05
CA GLY A 41 -20.66 8.31 15.98
C GLY A 41 -21.46 7.02 15.73
N SER A 42 -21.40 6.45 14.52
CA SER A 42 -22.02 5.16 14.18
C SER A 42 -21.29 3.96 14.79
N VAL A 43 -20.01 4.08 15.07
CA VAL A 43 -19.18 3.03 15.66
C VAL A 43 -19.27 3.09 17.20
N ASP A 44 -19.83 2.08 17.83
CA ASP A 44 -19.86 2.00 19.30
C ASP A 44 -18.52 1.50 19.89
N SER A 45 -18.43 1.45 21.23
CA SER A 45 -17.19 1.04 21.91
C SER A 45 -16.86 -0.44 21.70
N TYR A 46 -17.85 -1.29 21.53
CA TYR A 46 -17.66 -2.72 21.28
C TYR A 46 -17.20 -2.93 19.82
N GLU A 47 -17.82 -2.26 18.88
CA GLU A 47 -17.47 -2.28 17.46
C GLU A 47 -16.05 -1.75 17.22
N TYR A 48 -15.67 -0.66 17.90
CA TYR A 48 -14.30 -0.16 17.91
C TYR A 48 -13.30 -1.22 18.41
N ALA A 49 -13.64 -1.92 19.50
CA ALA A 49 -12.77 -2.99 20.00
C ALA A 49 -12.64 -4.15 19.00
N LEU A 50 -13.72 -4.50 18.27
CA LEU A 50 -13.67 -5.51 17.20
C LEU A 50 -12.77 -5.08 16.06
N GLN A 51 -12.78 -3.81 15.66
CA GLN A 51 -11.89 -3.29 14.63
C GLN A 51 -10.43 -3.41 15.05
N LEU A 52 -10.07 -2.95 16.24
CA LEU A 52 -8.69 -3.04 16.75
C LEU A 52 -8.20 -4.48 16.88
N GLN A 53 -9.03 -5.36 17.45
CA GLN A 53 -8.69 -6.78 17.56
C GLN A 53 -8.56 -7.43 16.19
N GLY A 54 -9.40 -7.04 15.22
CA GLY A 54 -9.31 -7.51 13.85
C GLY A 54 -7.99 -7.14 13.17
N ILE A 55 -7.53 -5.89 13.32
CA ILE A 55 -6.23 -5.44 12.83
C ILE A 55 -5.10 -6.19 13.53
N ALA A 56 -5.14 -6.26 14.87
CA ALA A 56 -4.12 -6.95 15.65
C ALA A 56 -4.02 -8.45 15.30
N ASN A 57 -5.14 -9.10 15.05
CA ASN A 57 -5.18 -10.51 14.63
C ASN A 57 -4.63 -10.69 13.19
N ALA A 58 -4.96 -9.78 12.27
CA ALA A 58 -4.41 -9.80 10.93
C ALA A 58 -2.87 -9.66 10.94
N LEU A 59 -2.31 -8.78 11.79
CA LEU A 59 -0.85 -8.63 11.94
C LEU A 59 -0.18 -9.88 12.55
N ARG A 60 -0.91 -10.68 13.34
CA ARG A 60 -0.41 -11.96 13.90
C ARG A 60 -0.53 -13.12 12.95
N ASP A 61 -1.33 -13.00 11.89
CA ASP A 61 -1.46 -14.02 10.86
C ASP A 61 -0.11 -14.28 10.18
N GLU A 62 0.21 -15.54 9.93
CA GLU A 62 1.53 -15.93 9.44
C GLU A 62 1.81 -15.40 8.03
N ASP A 63 0.82 -15.47 7.13
CA ASP A 63 0.97 -15.01 5.74
C ASP A 63 1.10 -13.48 5.68
N VAL A 64 0.28 -12.76 6.46
CA VAL A 64 0.34 -11.30 6.56
C VAL A 64 1.69 -10.87 7.12
N ARG A 65 2.14 -11.49 8.21
CA ARG A 65 3.44 -11.19 8.83
C ARG A 65 4.59 -11.44 7.88
N ALA A 66 4.58 -12.58 7.17
CA ALA A 66 5.61 -12.88 6.18
C ALA A 66 5.68 -11.82 5.07
N ALA A 67 4.52 -11.40 4.54
CA ALA A 67 4.46 -10.35 3.51
C ALA A 67 4.93 -8.98 4.03
N LEU A 68 4.57 -8.60 5.25
CA LEU A 68 5.03 -7.36 5.89
C LEU A 68 6.55 -7.30 6.00
N LEU A 69 7.16 -8.38 6.46
CA LEU A 69 8.62 -8.48 6.64
C LEU A 69 9.37 -8.54 5.31
N GLN A 70 8.86 -9.32 4.36
CA GLN A 70 9.47 -9.45 3.03
C GLN A 70 9.51 -8.10 2.30
N GLY A 71 8.41 -7.32 2.37
CA GLY A 71 8.31 -6.00 1.74
C GLY A 71 8.91 -4.87 2.58
N GLN A 72 9.44 -5.15 3.77
CA GLN A 72 9.88 -4.12 4.74
C GLN A 72 8.85 -2.98 4.86
N VAL A 73 7.59 -3.37 5.00
CA VAL A 73 6.43 -2.47 4.95
C VAL A 73 6.51 -1.43 6.05
N ALA A 74 6.26 -0.17 5.70
CA ALA A 74 6.01 0.89 6.67
C ALA A 74 4.51 0.96 6.95
N LEU A 75 4.08 0.68 8.18
CA LEU A 75 2.68 0.68 8.59
C LEU A 75 2.39 1.80 9.59
N ALA A 76 1.28 2.50 9.38
CA ALA A 76 0.75 3.52 10.28
C ALA A 76 -0.74 3.28 10.55
N VAL A 77 -1.24 3.81 11.67
CA VAL A 77 -2.67 3.78 12.01
C VAL A 77 -3.13 5.18 12.34
N MET A 78 -4.18 5.62 11.68
CA MET A 78 -4.90 6.85 11.94
C MET A 78 -6.34 6.54 12.32
N GLN A 79 -6.87 7.18 13.35
CA GLN A 79 -8.28 7.19 13.68
C GLN A 79 -8.91 8.46 13.13
N TRP A 80 -10.11 8.36 12.58
CA TRP A 80 -10.80 9.50 11.98
C TRP A 80 -12.31 9.47 12.26
N SER A 81 -12.92 10.65 12.29
CA SER A 81 -14.34 10.87 12.49
C SER A 81 -14.81 12.10 11.68
N GLY A 82 -15.30 13.14 12.32
CA GLY A 82 -15.76 14.37 11.71
C GLY A 82 -14.62 15.29 11.21
N ALA A 83 -15.00 16.49 10.82
CA ALA A 83 -14.05 17.53 10.41
C ALA A 83 -13.05 17.82 11.53
N MET A 84 -11.75 17.90 11.19
CA MET A 84 -10.63 18.15 12.12
C MET A 84 -10.45 17.05 13.20
N GLU A 85 -11.11 15.91 13.07
CA GLU A 85 -11.02 14.78 13.98
C GLU A 85 -10.23 13.63 13.36
N GLN A 86 -8.96 13.87 13.01
CA GLN A 86 -8.02 12.90 12.49
C GLN A 86 -6.81 12.82 13.40
N THR A 87 -6.53 11.63 13.96
CA THR A 87 -5.40 11.41 14.87
C THR A 87 -4.54 10.26 14.40
N VAL A 88 -3.27 10.52 14.09
CA VAL A 88 -2.28 9.47 13.80
C VAL A 88 -1.89 8.82 15.13
N SER A 89 -2.54 7.70 15.47
CA SER A 89 -2.35 6.98 16.73
C SER A 89 -1.08 6.12 16.72
N VAL A 90 -0.65 5.67 15.54
CA VAL A 90 0.61 4.99 15.29
C VAL A 90 1.28 5.64 14.09
N PRO A 91 2.40 6.34 14.25
CA PRO A 91 3.15 6.89 13.12
C PRO A 91 3.74 5.75 12.27
N PHE A 92 4.15 6.06 11.03
CA PHE A 92 4.79 5.07 10.18
C PHE A 92 5.94 4.38 10.89
N THR A 93 5.81 3.06 11.04
CA THR A 93 6.80 2.18 11.66
C THR A 93 7.21 1.15 10.63
N ARG A 94 8.50 1.06 10.34
CA ARG A 94 9.03 0.07 9.41
C ARG A 94 9.10 -1.29 10.11
N LEU A 95 8.66 -2.32 9.41
CA LEU A 95 8.57 -3.67 9.93
C LEU A 95 9.65 -4.53 9.25
N THR A 96 10.74 -4.77 9.96
CA THR A 96 11.91 -5.53 9.48
C THR A 96 12.13 -6.81 10.28
N GLU A 97 11.59 -6.87 11.51
CA GLU A 97 11.78 -7.98 12.42
C GLU A 97 10.45 -8.52 12.97
N PRO A 98 10.31 -9.83 13.19
CA PRO A 98 9.07 -10.42 13.73
C PRO A 98 8.62 -9.82 15.07
N ALA A 99 9.57 -9.40 15.91
CA ALA A 99 9.29 -8.78 17.19
C ALA A 99 8.59 -7.41 17.04
N GLU A 100 8.95 -6.64 16.01
CA GLU A 100 8.33 -5.34 15.72
C GLU A 100 6.86 -5.51 15.31
N VAL A 101 6.56 -6.51 14.48
CA VAL A 101 5.18 -6.86 14.10
C VAL A 101 4.36 -7.27 15.32
N ALA A 102 4.93 -8.10 16.21
CA ALA A 102 4.25 -8.54 17.43
C ALA A 102 3.99 -7.36 18.39
N GLN A 103 4.95 -6.46 18.58
CA GLN A 103 4.80 -5.26 19.41
C GLN A 103 3.75 -4.32 18.82
N LEU A 104 3.77 -4.12 17.49
CA LEU A 104 2.78 -3.28 16.81
C LEU A 104 1.37 -3.86 16.95
N ALA A 105 1.21 -5.17 16.76
CA ALA A 105 -0.08 -5.85 16.96
C ALA A 105 -0.60 -5.71 18.40
N ALA A 106 0.28 -5.86 19.39
CA ALA A 106 -0.09 -5.66 20.79
C ALA A 106 -0.52 -4.22 21.09
N ARG A 107 0.25 -3.23 20.57
CA ARG A 107 -0.07 -1.81 20.71
C ARG A 107 -1.41 -1.46 20.07
N ILE A 108 -1.66 -1.91 18.83
CA ILE A 108 -2.91 -1.62 18.13
C ILE A 108 -4.11 -2.21 18.87
N GLY A 109 -4.01 -3.46 19.35
CA GLY A 109 -5.09 -4.12 20.07
C GLY A 109 -5.54 -3.41 21.37
N THR A 110 -4.76 -2.43 21.85
CA THR A 110 -5.03 -1.67 23.08
C THR A 110 -5.06 -0.16 22.87
N LEU A 111 -5.14 0.32 21.61
CA LEU A 111 -5.21 1.75 21.33
C LEU A 111 -6.45 2.38 21.99
N PRO A 112 -6.31 3.49 22.69
CA PRO A 112 -7.47 4.25 23.13
C PRO A 112 -8.19 4.86 21.91
N ARG A 113 -9.51 4.96 21.97
CA ARG A 113 -10.30 5.67 20.97
C ARG A 113 -9.97 7.16 21.05
N ALA A 114 -9.56 7.72 19.90
CA ALA A 114 -9.11 9.10 19.83
C ALA A 114 -10.29 10.09 19.85
N HIS A 115 -11.39 9.73 19.20
CA HIS A 115 -12.60 10.54 19.11
C HIS A 115 -13.83 9.70 19.49
N SER A 116 -14.83 10.33 20.07
CA SER A 116 -16.09 9.65 20.45
C SER A 116 -17.27 10.47 19.94
N GLY A 117 -18.12 9.87 19.13
CA GLY A 117 -19.16 10.59 18.42
C GLY A 117 -18.60 11.29 17.17
N GLY A 118 -19.32 12.29 16.68
CA GLY A 118 -18.94 13.05 15.49
C GLY A 118 -19.51 12.47 14.20
N ASN A 119 -19.33 13.22 13.14
CA ASN A 119 -19.77 12.91 11.79
C ASN A 119 -18.73 12.07 11.04
N THR A 120 -18.94 11.89 9.75
CA THR A 120 -18.12 11.04 8.88
C THR A 120 -17.51 11.91 7.77
N ALA A 121 -16.26 12.39 7.98
CA ALA A 121 -15.52 13.26 7.04
C ALA A 121 -14.46 12.47 6.28
N VAL A 122 -14.89 11.59 5.35
CA VAL A 122 -14.02 10.66 4.60
C VAL A 122 -12.95 11.41 3.80
N GLY A 123 -13.31 12.52 3.16
CA GLY A 123 -12.38 13.32 2.37
C GLY A 123 -11.26 13.91 3.22
N GLU A 124 -11.56 14.44 4.39
CA GLU A 124 -10.55 14.98 5.31
C GLU A 124 -9.64 13.87 5.86
N ALA A 125 -10.20 12.70 6.14
CA ALA A 125 -9.39 11.53 6.51
C ALA A 125 -8.37 11.19 5.41
N ILE A 126 -8.78 11.19 4.15
CA ILE A 126 -7.88 10.97 3.01
C ILE A 126 -6.82 12.07 2.92
N ALA A 127 -7.18 13.34 3.08
CA ALA A 127 -6.24 14.46 3.01
C ALA A 127 -5.15 14.35 4.07
N VAL A 128 -5.53 14.13 5.33
CA VAL A 128 -4.58 14.00 6.46
C VAL A 128 -3.71 12.75 6.29
N ALA A 129 -4.28 11.60 5.91
CA ALA A 129 -3.54 10.38 5.64
C ALA A 129 -2.50 10.58 4.52
N ALA A 130 -2.89 11.24 3.42
CA ALA A 130 -2.02 11.50 2.27
C ALA A 130 -0.79 12.33 2.64
N GLU A 131 -0.91 13.29 3.56
CA GLU A 131 0.22 14.10 4.02
C GLU A 131 1.27 13.31 4.79
N GLN A 132 0.89 12.21 5.46
CA GLN A 132 1.81 11.40 6.25
C GLN A 132 2.86 10.69 5.39
N PHE A 133 2.58 10.40 4.11
CA PHE A 133 3.53 9.73 3.21
C PHE A 133 4.82 10.53 2.94
N ARG A 134 4.86 11.80 3.31
CA ARG A 134 6.09 12.59 3.27
C ARG A 134 7.22 12.01 4.14
N GLN A 135 6.86 11.21 5.15
CA GLN A 135 7.80 10.57 6.09
C GLN A 135 8.42 9.29 5.52
N VAL A 136 7.84 8.72 4.46
CA VAL A 136 8.20 7.41 3.90
C VAL A 136 8.33 7.45 2.37
N ARG A 137 9.03 8.47 1.86
CA ARG A 137 9.20 8.72 0.42
C ARG A 137 10.01 7.64 -0.29
N ASP A 138 10.77 6.87 0.44
CA ASP A 138 11.59 5.76 -0.04
C ASP A 138 10.78 4.48 -0.29
N CYS A 139 9.51 4.41 0.15
CA CYS A 139 8.60 3.31 -0.18
C CYS A 139 8.13 3.41 -1.63
N ALA A 140 8.08 2.27 -2.31
CA ALA A 140 7.72 2.19 -3.72
C ALA A 140 6.25 2.50 -4.00
N HIS A 141 5.37 2.09 -3.10
CA HIS A 141 3.93 2.26 -3.21
C HIS A 141 3.35 2.88 -1.95
N TRP A 142 2.41 3.80 -2.13
CA TRP A 142 1.67 4.45 -1.05
C TRP A 142 0.22 4.02 -1.08
N VAL A 143 -0.26 3.46 0.01
CA VAL A 143 -1.61 2.89 0.12
C VAL A 143 -2.32 3.45 1.34
N ILE A 144 -3.50 4.02 1.14
CA ILE A 144 -4.46 4.32 2.20
C ILE A 144 -5.48 3.19 2.20
N ASP A 145 -5.56 2.48 3.32
CA ASP A 145 -6.62 1.55 3.66
C ASP A 145 -7.63 2.28 4.53
N ILE A 146 -8.78 2.67 3.96
CA ILE A 146 -9.80 3.37 4.72
C ILE A 146 -10.96 2.42 5.05
N SER A 147 -11.27 2.28 6.34
CA SER A 147 -12.37 1.47 6.84
C SER A 147 -13.45 2.34 7.48
N GLY A 148 -14.72 1.98 7.29
CA GLY A 148 -15.85 2.66 7.91
C GLY A 148 -17.19 2.01 7.57
N ASP A 149 -18.24 2.41 8.31
CA ASP A 149 -19.62 1.90 8.24
C ASP A 149 -20.61 2.95 7.73
N GLY A 150 -20.14 4.14 7.35
CA GLY A 150 -20.94 5.27 6.86
C GLY A 150 -20.48 5.87 5.55
N ASP A 151 -21.36 6.64 4.93
CA ASP A 151 -21.05 7.55 3.84
C ASP A 151 -20.58 8.92 4.38
N GLU A 152 -19.98 9.73 3.49
CA GLU A 152 -19.55 11.08 3.89
C GLU A 152 -20.76 11.97 4.17
N ASN A 153 -20.85 12.51 5.39
CA ASN A 153 -21.94 13.36 5.83
C ASN A 153 -21.45 14.73 6.39
N GLU A 154 -20.13 14.99 6.30
CA GLU A 154 -19.52 16.24 6.72
C GLU A 154 -18.42 16.66 5.75
N SER A 155 -18.17 17.97 5.64
CA SER A 155 -17.16 18.64 4.79
C SER A 155 -17.32 18.43 3.29
N TYR A 156 -17.79 17.29 2.83
CA TYR A 156 -18.06 16.95 1.42
C TYR A 156 -16.84 17.17 0.49
N THR A 157 -15.64 16.88 1.00
CA THR A 157 -14.38 17.05 0.28
C THR A 157 -13.90 15.79 -0.45
N LEU A 158 -14.56 14.64 -0.24
CA LEU A 158 -14.14 13.32 -0.71
C LEU A 158 -13.70 13.29 -2.18
N ALA A 159 -14.53 13.83 -3.08
CA ALA A 159 -14.21 13.80 -4.51
C ALA A 159 -12.93 14.58 -4.86
N THR A 160 -12.65 15.65 -4.13
CA THR A 160 -11.47 16.50 -4.31
C THR A 160 -10.22 15.80 -3.75
N GLU A 161 -10.29 15.33 -2.51
CA GLU A 161 -9.16 14.72 -1.82
C GLU A 161 -8.77 13.36 -2.41
N ARG A 162 -9.75 12.57 -2.83
CA ARG A 162 -9.50 11.34 -3.59
C ARG A 162 -8.73 11.61 -4.89
N ARG A 163 -9.11 12.65 -5.66
CA ARG A 163 -8.38 13.02 -6.89
C ARG A 163 -6.98 13.53 -6.59
N ALA A 164 -6.81 14.32 -5.55
CA ALA A 164 -5.52 14.82 -5.12
C ALA A 164 -4.58 13.69 -4.68
N ALA A 165 -5.08 12.72 -3.91
CA ALA A 165 -4.34 11.54 -3.51
C ALA A 165 -3.91 10.69 -4.73
N TYR A 166 -4.84 10.44 -5.66
CA TYR A 166 -4.55 9.69 -6.89
C TYR A 166 -3.50 10.39 -7.76
N ALA A 167 -3.57 11.71 -7.90
CA ALA A 167 -2.58 12.49 -8.66
C ALA A 167 -1.17 12.44 -8.04
N ARG A 168 -1.08 12.14 -6.74
CA ARG A 168 0.18 11.91 -6.01
C ARG A 168 0.67 10.46 -6.09
N GLY A 169 -0.03 9.58 -6.82
CA GLY A 169 0.29 8.16 -6.93
C GLY A 169 -0.13 7.31 -5.72
N ILE A 170 -1.03 7.83 -4.88
CA ILE A 170 -1.56 7.11 -3.72
C ILE A 170 -2.73 6.23 -4.18
N THR A 171 -2.67 4.95 -3.84
CA THR A 171 -3.79 4.03 -4.00
C THR A 171 -4.68 4.09 -2.76
N ILE A 172 -5.98 4.25 -2.94
CA ILE A 172 -6.96 4.16 -1.85
C ILE A 172 -7.75 2.87 -2.04
N ASN A 173 -7.69 2.00 -1.04
CA ASN A 173 -8.51 0.81 -0.91
C ASN A 173 -9.53 1.02 0.22
N GLY A 174 -10.66 0.29 0.18
CA GLY A 174 -11.72 0.43 1.16
C GLY A 174 -12.00 -0.88 1.88
N LEU A 175 -12.31 -0.81 3.18
CA LEU A 175 -12.99 -1.84 3.93
C LEU A 175 -14.35 -1.29 4.36
N ALA A 176 -15.38 -1.66 3.62
CA ALA A 176 -16.75 -1.24 3.91
C ALA A 176 -17.39 -2.18 4.93
N ILE A 177 -17.86 -1.62 6.03
CA ILE A 177 -18.57 -2.38 7.08
C ILE A 177 -20.05 -2.14 6.86
N GLU A 178 -20.80 -3.21 6.56
CA GLU A 178 -22.25 -3.11 6.40
C GLU A 178 -22.92 -3.10 7.77
N ALA A 179 -23.75 -2.10 8.02
CA ALA A 179 -24.58 -2.04 9.21
C ALA A 179 -25.97 -2.57 8.87
N ALA A 180 -26.61 -3.29 9.80
CA ALA A 180 -27.97 -3.76 9.61
C ALA A 180 -28.95 -2.58 9.55
N GLY A 181 -29.77 -2.51 8.48
CA GLY A 181 -30.83 -1.51 8.35
C GLY A 181 -30.45 -0.24 7.56
N THR A 182 -29.26 -0.13 7.00
CA THR A 182 -28.91 0.98 6.11
C THR A 182 -29.56 0.79 4.73
N GLY A 183 -30.20 1.83 4.19
CA GLY A 183 -30.96 1.77 2.93
C GLY A 183 -30.09 1.61 1.68
N GLN A 184 -28.80 1.88 1.77
CA GLN A 184 -27.83 1.70 0.66
C GLN A 184 -26.61 0.96 1.19
N PRO A 185 -26.13 -0.08 0.47
CA PRO A 185 -24.92 -0.77 0.88
C PRO A 185 -23.70 0.16 0.90
N ILE A 186 -23.01 0.26 2.02
CA ILE A 186 -21.79 1.06 2.20
C ILE A 186 -20.69 0.62 1.21
N THR A 187 -20.63 -0.67 0.90
CA THR A 187 -19.77 -1.21 -0.15
C THR A 187 -19.92 -0.48 -1.48
N ASN A 188 -21.15 -0.12 -1.87
CA ASN A 188 -21.41 0.59 -3.12
C ASN A 188 -20.90 2.04 -3.06
N PHE A 189 -21.07 2.71 -1.91
CA PHE A 189 -20.53 4.04 -1.69
C PHE A 189 -18.99 4.02 -1.80
N TYR A 190 -18.32 3.11 -1.09
CA TYR A 190 -16.87 2.96 -1.13
C TYR A 190 -16.36 2.66 -2.54
N ARG A 191 -17.01 1.74 -3.27
CA ARG A 191 -16.60 1.36 -4.63
C ARG A 191 -16.70 2.50 -5.62
N ARG A 192 -17.72 3.35 -5.49
CA ARG A 192 -17.97 4.44 -6.45
C ARG A 192 -17.23 5.73 -6.09
N ASN A 193 -17.14 6.04 -4.80
CA ASN A 193 -16.75 7.37 -4.34
C ASN A 193 -15.39 7.40 -3.61
N VAL A 194 -15.01 6.31 -2.92
CA VAL A 194 -13.83 6.32 -2.03
C VAL A 194 -12.58 5.80 -2.73
N VAL A 195 -12.63 4.61 -3.33
CA VAL A 195 -11.43 3.98 -3.89
C VAL A 195 -10.92 4.69 -5.14
N THR A 196 -9.60 4.70 -5.34
CA THR A 196 -8.98 5.23 -6.55
C THR A 196 -9.05 4.22 -7.71
N PRO A 197 -8.83 4.63 -8.98
CA PRO A 197 -8.62 3.70 -10.08
C PRO A 197 -7.51 2.69 -9.73
N GLY A 198 -7.82 1.40 -9.91
CA GLY A 198 -6.92 0.30 -9.52
C GLY A 198 -7.04 -0.16 -8.06
N GLY A 199 -7.71 0.62 -7.22
CA GLY A 199 -8.05 0.24 -5.85
C GLY A 199 -9.22 -0.75 -5.81
N PHE A 200 -9.49 -1.29 -4.62
CA PHE A 200 -10.54 -2.27 -4.40
C PHE A 200 -11.28 -2.06 -3.08
N VAL A 201 -12.43 -2.70 -2.94
CA VAL A 201 -13.21 -2.73 -1.69
C VAL A 201 -13.32 -4.18 -1.22
N ILE A 202 -13.08 -4.40 0.05
CA ILE A 202 -13.49 -5.62 0.78
C ILE A 202 -14.68 -5.26 1.65
N THR A 203 -15.66 -6.15 1.72
CA THR A 203 -16.85 -5.97 2.55
C THR A 203 -16.76 -6.83 3.80
N ALA A 204 -16.92 -6.19 4.96
CA ALA A 204 -17.32 -6.87 6.20
C ALA A 204 -18.83 -6.78 6.32
N HIS A 205 -19.51 -7.93 6.43
CA HIS A 205 -20.98 -7.97 6.47
C HIS A 205 -21.56 -7.40 7.77
N GLN A 206 -20.74 -7.28 8.78
CA GLN A 206 -21.01 -6.66 10.09
C GLN A 206 -19.67 -6.47 10.82
N HIS A 207 -19.66 -5.71 11.92
CA HIS A 207 -18.42 -5.48 12.68
C HIS A 207 -17.75 -6.78 13.18
N SER A 208 -18.51 -7.81 13.54
CA SER A 208 -17.95 -9.13 13.92
C SER A 208 -17.22 -9.85 12.78
N ASP A 209 -17.47 -9.49 11.52
CA ASP A 209 -16.78 -10.00 10.33
C ASP A 209 -15.53 -9.20 9.97
N PHE A 210 -15.25 -8.12 10.70
CA PHE A 210 -14.12 -7.21 10.39
C PHE A 210 -12.76 -7.92 10.36
N ALA A 211 -12.50 -8.83 11.30
CA ALA A 211 -11.22 -9.53 11.38
C ALA A 211 -10.93 -10.36 10.11
N ARG A 212 -11.95 -11.07 9.59
CA ARG A 212 -11.83 -11.81 8.33
C ARG A 212 -11.57 -10.87 7.15
N ALA A 213 -12.36 -9.81 7.06
CA ALA A 213 -12.26 -8.84 5.99
C ALA A 213 -10.90 -8.11 6.00
N MET A 214 -10.40 -7.72 7.17
CA MET A 214 -9.10 -7.07 7.35
C MET A 214 -7.95 -7.99 6.95
N ARG A 215 -7.96 -9.26 7.39
CA ARG A 215 -6.96 -10.24 6.94
C ARG A 215 -6.94 -10.37 5.41
N GLN A 216 -8.09 -10.58 4.81
CA GLN A 216 -8.22 -10.72 3.36
C GLN A 216 -7.71 -9.46 2.63
N LYS A 217 -8.03 -8.29 3.16
CA LYS A 217 -7.63 -7.02 2.60
C LYS A 217 -6.13 -6.82 2.67
N MET A 218 -5.51 -7.04 3.84
CA MET A 218 -4.06 -6.93 4.01
C MET A 218 -3.31 -7.86 3.07
N LEU A 219 -3.71 -9.12 2.94
CA LEU A 219 -3.08 -10.05 2.00
C LEU A 219 -3.14 -9.56 0.57
N ARG A 220 -4.27 -8.98 0.16
CA ARG A 220 -4.42 -8.44 -1.20
C ARG A 220 -3.58 -7.19 -1.44
N GLU A 221 -3.32 -6.39 -0.43
CA GLU A 221 -2.48 -5.18 -0.51
C GLU A 221 -0.99 -5.51 -0.53
N LEU A 222 -0.60 -6.45 0.34
CA LEU A 222 0.80 -6.79 0.58
C LEU A 222 1.37 -7.76 -0.46
N ILE A 223 0.51 -8.58 -1.06
CA ILE A 223 0.88 -9.54 -2.11
C ILE A 223 0.26 -9.04 -3.41
N PRO A 224 0.91 -8.13 -4.14
CA PRO A 224 0.37 -7.67 -5.41
C PRO A 224 0.18 -8.86 -6.34
N PRO A 225 -0.94 -8.93 -7.09
CA PRO A 225 -1.10 -9.97 -8.09
C PRO A 225 0.12 -9.92 -9.00
N MET A 226 0.79 -11.06 -9.17
CA MET A 226 1.93 -11.16 -10.09
C MET A 226 1.50 -10.50 -11.38
N ALA A 227 2.16 -9.42 -11.75
CA ALA A 227 1.88 -8.75 -13.00
C ALA A 227 2.08 -9.81 -14.09
N LEU A 228 0.98 -10.21 -14.72
CA LEU A 228 1.06 -10.96 -15.96
C LEU A 228 1.90 -10.06 -16.87
N THR A 229 3.11 -10.49 -17.18
CA THR A 229 4.00 -9.78 -18.11
C THR A 229 3.14 -9.42 -19.30
N PRO A 230 2.97 -8.14 -19.65
CA PRO A 230 2.16 -7.80 -20.83
C PRO A 230 2.75 -8.59 -22.00
N ALA A 231 1.92 -9.33 -22.71
CA ALA A 231 2.35 -10.00 -23.93
C ALA A 231 3.09 -8.97 -24.79
N PRO A 232 4.25 -9.31 -25.39
CA PRO A 232 5.00 -8.38 -26.22
C PRO A 232 4.03 -7.77 -27.23
N ARG A 233 3.94 -6.43 -27.28
CA ARG A 233 3.10 -5.77 -28.28
C ARG A 233 3.62 -6.21 -29.64
N GLU A 234 2.72 -6.57 -30.55
CA GLU A 234 3.04 -7.02 -31.92
C GLU A 234 4.05 -6.12 -32.65
N SER A 235 4.15 -4.84 -32.28
CA SER A 235 5.16 -3.91 -32.78
C SER A 235 6.62 -4.27 -32.44
N GLN A 236 6.87 -5.17 -31.47
CA GLN A 236 8.24 -5.61 -31.14
C GLN A 236 8.66 -6.87 -31.91
N LEU A 237 7.73 -7.60 -32.49
CA LEU A 237 8.02 -8.76 -33.34
C LEU A 237 8.51 -8.36 -34.74
N ALA A 238 8.21 -7.15 -35.21
CA ALA A 238 8.64 -6.63 -36.51
C ALA A 238 10.12 -6.20 -36.56
N ALA A 239 10.82 -6.17 -35.43
CA ALA A 239 12.21 -5.70 -35.34
C ALA A 239 13.27 -6.83 -35.27
N LEU A 240 12.88 -8.11 -35.43
CA LEU A 240 13.84 -9.20 -35.53
C LEU A 240 14.31 -9.37 -36.96
N PRO A 241 15.60 -9.16 -37.30
CA PRO A 241 16.12 -9.41 -38.65
C PRO A 241 16.21 -10.92 -38.88
N GLY A 242 15.37 -11.47 -39.74
CA GLY A 242 15.52 -12.87 -40.17
C GLY A 242 14.30 -13.64 -40.60
N PHE A 243 13.15 -13.06 -40.93
CA PHE A 243 12.09 -13.79 -41.61
C PHE A 243 12.15 -13.55 -43.15
N LEU A 244 12.85 -14.44 -43.81
CA LEU A 244 12.84 -14.58 -45.27
C LEU A 244 11.44 -14.97 -45.74
N HIS A 245 10.90 -14.18 -46.68
CA HIS A 245 9.71 -14.51 -47.44
C HIS A 245 9.86 -15.84 -48.17
N LEU A 246 9.12 -16.84 -47.77
CA LEU A 246 8.83 -18.00 -48.64
C LEU A 246 7.53 -17.69 -49.38
N HIS A 247 7.64 -17.36 -50.68
CA HIS A 247 6.51 -17.32 -51.60
C HIS A 247 6.07 -18.75 -51.93
N PRO A 248 4.77 -19.08 -51.91
CA PRO A 248 4.25 -20.32 -52.50
C PRO A 248 4.09 -20.12 -54.00
N ARG A 249 4.57 -21.12 -54.73
CA ARG A 249 4.16 -21.39 -56.12
C ARG A 249 2.88 -22.18 -56.15
#